data_46728cb80da803be6e8a5312751af36d
#
_entry.id   46728cb80da803be6e8a5312751af36d
#
_cell.length_a   1.000
_cell.length_b   1.000
_cell.length_c   1.000
_cell.angle_alpha   90.00
_cell.angle_beta   90.00
_cell.angle_gamma   90.00
#
_symmetry.space_group_name_H-M   'P 1'
#
loop_
_entity.id
_entity.type
_entity.pdbx_description
1 polymer ?
#
loop_
_entity_poly.entity_id
_entity_poly.type
_entity_poly.pdbx_seq_one_letter_code
_entity_poly.pdbx_strand_id
1 'polypeptide(L)'
;MSRPGNTLGNTLGIKLLDRLVLNDLLPMFGLGVATFFTLWFAADPLFKATKYMSLGVPLPVVLRLVGWNIPPVLALTFPMGMLLAVLLGFGRLSSDSEVVALYAGGISVGRIAAPAVALGLAVSLIGYEVNDRVASYANQRLAGITRGIKAGLGEAGGTDQPVDFPVRSDGRMQYLVHADGGVDIRDRAMRDVTIVHYDAQGRPAQTYYAARAVYQSGNNWTLADAQVYTGWPAPFLTKVDRAKVLDLGKSLESASFLDRDPETLTFRDLRRQIALLRGEPDSGRSLVLRNAEVMLWGKIALPFSALIFTLVGAPLGLRPQRTSRYTGWLLAILIIFAYYVLFTTLGSVARSGHFSPLLAAFLPNLIGLAAGSGLMWKAAH
;
A
#
# COMPACT_ATOMS: atom_id res chain seq x y z
N MET A 1 13.51 -33.02 53.48
CA MET A 1 12.33 -32.15 53.42
C MET A 1 12.61 -31.00 52.46
N SER A 2 12.26 -31.17 51.21
CA SER A 2 12.40 -30.17 50.17
C SER A 2 11.21 -29.18 50.24
N ARG A 3 11.50 -27.89 50.41
CA ARG A 3 10.50 -26.81 50.36
C ARG A 3 9.93 -26.73 48.94
N PRO A 4 8.60 -26.70 48.72
CA PRO A 4 8.01 -26.43 47.44
C PRO A 4 8.29 -24.97 47.07
N GLY A 5 9.04 -24.76 45.98
CA GLY A 5 9.39 -23.46 45.48
C GLY A 5 8.15 -22.65 45.09
N ASN A 6 8.23 -21.38 45.39
CA ASN A 6 7.24 -20.33 45.29
C ASN A 6 6.87 -20.01 43.83
N THR A 7 6.11 -20.89 43.17
CA THR A 7 5.68 -20.73 41.78
C THR A 7 4.63 -19.63 41.57
N LEU A 8 3.88 -19.28 42.62
CA LEU A 8 2.87 -18.22 42.62
C LEU A 8 3.46 -16.81 42.57
N GLY A 9 4.62 -16.58 43.19
CA GLY A 9 5.33 -15.29 43.18
C GLY A 9 5.86 -14.91 41.81
N ASN A 10 6.35 -15.90 41.05
CA ASN A 10 6.88 -15.66 39.68
C ASN A 10 5.79 -15.31 38.67
N THR A 11 4.61 -15.90 38.75
CA THR A 11 3.51 -15.61 37.82
C THR A 11 2.88 -14.22 38.05
N LEU A 12 2.80 -13.77 39.30
CA LEU A 12 2.32 -12.42 39.63
C LEU A 12 3.31 -11.32 39.24
N GLY A 13 4.62 -11.54 39.44
CA GLY A 13 5.67 -10.59 39.08
C GLY A 13 5.76 -10.42 37.53
N ILE A 14 5.58 -11.49 36.79
CA ILE A 14 5.54 -11.43 35.30
C ILE A 14 4.37 -10.57 34.81
N LYS A 15 3.17 -10.78 35.36
CA LYS A 15 1.98 -9.99 35.00
C LYS A 15 2.10 -8.52 35.35
N LEU A 16 2.73 -8.17 36.47
CA LEU A 16 2.95 -6.79 36.89
C LEU A 16 3.91 -6.06 35.97
N LEU A 17 5.04 -6.68 35.61
CA LEU A 17 6.01 -6.09 34.71
C LEU A 17 5.41 -5.84 33.32
N ASP A 18 4.68 -6.83 32.78
CA ASP A 18 4.04 -6.69 31.46
C ASP A 18 3.03 -5.53 31.46
N ARG A 19 2.23 -5.44 32.51
CA ARG A 19 1.26 -4.35 32.68
C ARG A 19 1.93 -2.98 32.85
N LEU A 20 3.03 -2.91 33.59
CA LEU A 20 3.80 -1.67 33.78
C LEU A 20 4.32 -1.18 32.42
N VAL A 21 5.00 -2.04 31.66
CA VAL A 21 5.55 -1.69 30.35
C VAL A 21 4.44 -1.30 29.37
N LEU A 22 3.35 -2.06 29.30
CA LEU A 22 2.24 -1.76 28.38
C LEU A 22 1.52 -0.46 28.74
N ASN A 23 1.32 -0.16 30.03
CA ASN A 23 0.70 1.09 30.47
C ASN A 23 1.53 2.32 30.07
N ASP A 24 2.86 2.18 29.97
CA ASP A 24 3.73 3.25 29.52
C ASP A 24 3.79 3.35 27.99
N LEU A 25 3.79 2.22 27.30
CA LEU A 25 3.92 2.20 25.84
C LEU A 25 2.63 2.60 25.11
N LEU A 26 1.45 2.19 25.60
CA LEU A 26 0.18 2.45 24.91
C LEU A 26 -0.15 3.94 24.76
N PRO A 27 -0.03 4.79 25.80
CA PRO A 27 -0.23 6.23 25.64
C PRO A 27 0.79 6.86 24.69
N MET A 28 2.06 6.42 24.77
CA MET A 28 3.12 6.91 23.88
C MET A 28 2.90 6.45 22.42
N PHE A 29 2.34 5.26 22.22
CA PHE A 29 1.92 4.80 20.90
C PHE A 29 0.82 5.69 20.33
N GLY A 30 -0.23 5.96 21.10
CA GLY A 30 -1.29 6.88 20.71
C GLY A 30 -0.76 8.28 20.36
N LEU A 31 0.13 8.82 21.19
CA LEU A 31 0.80 10.10 20.93
C LEU A 31 1.63 10.05 19.65
N GLY A 32 2.40 9.00 19.44
CA GLY A 32 3.24 8.80 18.25
C GLY A 32 2.41 8.72 16.98
N VAL A 33 1.35 7.90 17.00
CA VAL A 33 0.41 7.80 15.87
C VAL A 33 -0.23 9.16 15.57
N ALA A 34 -0.74 9.86 16.59
CA ALA A 34 -1.36 11.18 16.40
C ALA A 34 -0.38 12.20 15.81
N THR A 35 0.86 12.20 16.29
CA THR A 35 1.90 13.13 15.81
C THR A 35 2.25 12.86 14.34
N PHE A 36 2.58 11.62 13.99
CA PHE A 36 2.95 11.29 12.60
C PHE A 36 1.73 11.35 11.67
N PHE A 37 0.54 11.02 12.16
CA PHE A 37 -0.70 11.20 11.42
C PHE A 37 -0.92 12.68 11.07
N THR A 38 -0.84 13.58 12.04
CA THR A 38 -1.01 15.02 11.80
C THR A 38 0.02 15.56 10.82
N LEU A 39 1.29 15.16 10.98
CA LEU A 39 2.37 15.59 10.10
C LEU A 39 2.14 15.12 8.65
N TRP A 40 1.83 13.83 8.46
CA TRP A 40 1.66 13.23 7.14
C TRP A 40 0.36 13.69 6.47
N PHE A 41 -0.69 13.82 7.26
CA PHE A 41 -1.99 14.28 6.79
C PHE A 41 -1.96 15.73 6.32
N ALA A 42 -1.20 16.58 7.01
CA ALA A 42 -0.99 17.97 6.60
C ALA A 42 -0.13 18.06 5.33
N ALA A 43 0.90 17.22 5.20
CA ALA A 43 1.86 17.29 4.10
C ALA A 43 1.29 16.87 2.74
N ASP A 44 0.35 15.93 2.67
CA ASP A 44 -0.17 15.43 1.40
C ASP A 44 -1.70 15.58 1.27
N PRO A 45 -2.58 14.92 2.07
CA PRO A 45 -4.03 15.03 1.91
C PRO A 45 -4.58 16.46 2.01
N LEU A 46 -4.11 17.23 3.00
CA LEU A 46 -4.58 18.60 3.20
C LEU A 46 -4.07 19.54 2.10
N PHE A 47 -2.84 19.35 1.65
CA PHE A 47 -2.28 20.10 0.52
C PHE A 47 -3.05 19.81 -0.77
N LYS A 48 -3.40 18.54 -1.04
CA LYS A 48 -4.27 18.18 -2.18
C LYS A 48 -5.66 18.79 -2.06
N ALA A 49 -6.23 18.81 -0.86
CA ALA A 49 -7.53 19.41 -0.60
C ALA A 49 -7.55 20.91 -0.96
N THR A 50 -6.55 21.68 -0.48
CA THR A 50 -6.45 23.11 -0.80
C THR A 50 -6.28 23.35 -2.30
N LYS A 51 -5.48 22.51 -2.99
CA LYS A 51 -5.33 22.56 -4.44
C LYS A 51 -6.66 22.31 -5.17
N TYR A 52 -7.44 21.31 -4.77
CA TYR A 52 -8.73 21.06 -5.42
C TYR A 52 -9.77 22.16 -5.13
N MET A 53 -9.75 22.75 -3.93
CA MET A 53 -10.56 23.91 -3.61
C MET A 53 -10.23 25.12 -4.51
N SER A 54 -8.94 25.37 -4.75
CA SER A 54 -8.50 26.47 -5.65
C SER A 54 -8.90 26.24 -7.12
N LEU A 55 -9.15 24.98 -7.51
CA LEU A 55 -9.67 24.62 -8.84
C LEU A 55 -11.21 24.65 -8.91
N GLY A 56 -11.90 25.13 -7.86
CA GLY A 56 -13.36 25.27 -7.85
C GLY A 56 -14.13 23.99 -7.54
N VAL A 57 -13.47 22.93 -7.03
CA VAL A 57 -14.16 21.70 -6.63
C VAL A 57 -15.04 21.97 -5.42
N PRO A 58 -16.33 21.53 -5.42
CA PRO A 58 -17.26 21.74 -4.31
C PRO A 58 -16.73 21.20 -2.99
N LEU A 59 -16.89 21.95 -1.90
CA LEU A 59 -16.41 21.59 -0.56
C LEU A 59 -16.84 20.20 -0.10
N PRO A 60 -18.09 19.72 -0.31
CA PRO A 60 -18.49 18.37 0.09
C PRO A 60 -17.66 17.27 -0.59
N VAL A 61 -17.23 17.46 -1.84
CA VAL A 61 -16.36 16.51 -2.57
C VAL A 61 -14.97 16.52 -1.97
N VAL A 62 -14.42 17.70 -1.66
CA VAL A 62 -13.12 17.84 -1.00
C VAL A 62 -13.12 17.20 0.39
N LEU A 63 -14.18 17.41 1.18
CA LEU A 63 -14.31 16.79 2.51
C LEU A 63 -14.35 15.25 2.44
N ARG A 64 -15.04 14.68 1.45
CA ARG A 64 -15.03 13.23 1.20
C ARG A 64 -13.63 12.73 0.81
N LEU A 65 -12.93 13.45 -0.06
CA LEU A 65 -11.55 13.12 -0.44
C LEU A 65 -10.64 13.13 0.80
N VAL A 66 -10.73 14.14 1.64
CA VAL A 66 -9.99 14.25 2.91
C VAL A 66 -10.33 13.08 3.84
N GLY A 67 -11.62 12.77 4.01
CA GLY A 67 -12.08 11.67 4.87
C GLY A 67 -11.56 10.30 4.42
N TRP A 68 -11.59 10.01 3.11
CA TRP A 68 -11.09 8.74 2.58
C TRP A 68 -9.55 8.64 2.62
N ASN A 69 -8.81 9.73 2.80
CA ASN A 69 -7.36 9.67 3.04
C ASN A 69 -6.98 9.24 4.47
N ILE A 70 -7.91 9.28 5.44
CA ILE A 70 -7.61 8.92 6.83
C ILE A 70 -7.08 7.49 6.97
N PRO A 71 -7.74 6.43 6.44
CA PRO A 71 -7.28 5.06 6.64
C PRO A 71 -5.90 4.74 6.07
N PRO A 72 -5.53 5.13 4.82
CA PRO A 72 -4.20 4.90 4.30
C PRO A 72 -3.10 5.58 5.11
N VAL A 73 -3.32 6.84 5.50
CA VAL A 73 -2.36 7.60 6.32
C VAL A 73 -2.21 6.96 7.70
N LEU A 74 -3.33 6.55 8.33
CA LEU A 74 -3.30 5.90 9.63
C LEU A 74 -2.50 4.59 9.59
N ALA A 75 -2.71 3.74 8.57
CA ALA A 75 -1.95 2.50 8.40
C ALA A 75 -0.45 2.74 8.30
N LEU A 76 -0.05 3.81 7.60
CA LEU A 76 1.36 4.20 7.43
C LEU A 76 2.00 4.67 8.75
N THR A 77 1.23 5.28 9.65
CA THR A 77 1.75 5.87 10.89
C THR A 77 1.92 4.87 12.03
N PHE A 78 1.33 3.69 11.95
CA PHE A 78 1.44 2.65 12.99
C PHE A 78 2.89 2.25 13.30
N PRO A 79 3.73 1.91 12.31
CA PRO A 79 5.13 1.60 12.57
C PRO A 79 5.90 2.78 13.18
N MET A 80 5.65 3.99 12.68
CA MET A 80 6.31 5.22 13.17
C MET A 80 5.93 5.48 14.63
N GLY A 81 4.62 5.38 14.95
CA GLY A 81 4.10 5.52 16.29
C GLY A 81 4.70 4.49 17.26
N MET A 82 4.90 3.24 16.79
CA MET A 82 5.47 2.18 17.60
C MET A 82 6.96 2.45 17.96
N LEU A 83 7.75 2.92 16.99
CA LEU A 83 9.14 3.31 17.28
C LEU A 83 9.22 4.42 18.34
N LEU A 84 8.41 5.48 18.14
CA LEU A 84 8.37 6.59 19.08
C LEU A 84 7.91 6.14 20.46
N ALA A 85 6.88 5.28 20.53
CA ALA A 85 6.38 4.71 21.77
C ALA A 85 7.48 3.99 22.55
N VAL A 86 8.23 3.15 21.87
CA VAL A 86 9.28 2.35 22.51
C VAL A 86 10.45 3.22 22.97
N LEU A 87 10.88 4.18 22.12
CA LEU A 87 11.98 5.09 22.50
C LEU A 87 11.60 6.02 23.65
N LEU A 88 10.41 6.58 23.66
CA LEU A 88 9.97 7.49 24.72
C LEU A 88 9.54 6.74 25.98
N GLY A 89 8.81 5.63 25.85
CA GLY A 89 8.34 4.83 26.98
C GLY A 89 9.51 4.21 27.75
N PHE A 90 10.41 3.52 27.04
CA PHE A 90 11.60 2.98 27.71
C PHE A 90 12.60 4.07 28.14
N GLY A 91 12.69 5.17 27.37
CA GLY A 91 13.47 6.33 27.80
C GLY A 91 12.97 6.94 29.11
N ARG A 92 11.65 6.98 29.34
CA ARG A 92 11.06 7.41 30.62
C ARG A 92 11.39 6.43 31.72
N LEU A 93 11.12 5.13 31.55
CA LEU A 93 11.46 4.10 32.53
C LEU A 93 12.96 4.12 32.90
N SER A 94 13.82 4.42 31.94
CA SER A 94 15.26 4.54 32.16
C SER A 94 15.61 5.82 32.91
N SER A 95 15.01 6.98 32.59
CA SER A 95 15.26 8.24 33.27
C SER A 95 14.78 8.23 34.73
N ASP A 96 13.68 7.53 34.98
CA ASP A 96 13.11 7.37 36.33
C ASP A 96 13.84 6.29 37.17
N SER A 97 14.95 5.74 36.62
CA SER A 97 15.78 4.69 37.24
C SER A 97 15.05 3.35 37.48
N GLU A 98 13.84 3.18 36.94
CA GLU A 98 13.06 1.94 37.05
C GLU A 98 13.76 0.78 36.35
N VAL A 99 14.38 1.02 35.17
CA VAL A 99 15.16 0.03 34.44
C VAL A 99 16.35 -0.45 35.26
N VAL A 100 17.05 0.46 35.98
CA VAL A 100 18.18 0.11 36.84
C VAL A 100 17.72 -0.75 38.02
N ALA A 101 16.56 -0.43 38.61
CA ALA A 101 15.97 -1.23 39.68
C ALA A 101 15.58 -2.64 39.24
N LEU A 102 15.03 -2.76 38.01
CA LEU A 102 14.72 -4.06 37.38
C LEU A 102 15.98 -4.90 37.16
N TYR A 103 17.07 -4.29 36.65
CA TYR A 103 18.35 -4.98 36.48
C TYR A 103 18.97 -5.43 37.81
N ALA A 104 18.89 -4.58 38.85
CA ALA A 104 19.32 -4.94 40.21
C ALA A 104 18.49 -6.11 40.77
N GLY A 105 17.21 -6.22 40.36
CA GLY A 105 16.36 -7.38 40.67
C GLY A 105 16.63 -8.61 39.84
N GLY A 106 17.66 -8.62 38.94
CA GLY A 106 18.05 -9.76 38.10
C GLY A 106 17.18 -9.97 36.88
N ILE A 107 16.36 -8.98 36.50
CA ILE A 107 15.50 -9.08 35.30
C ILE A 107 16.34 -8.73 34.07
N SER A 108 16.34 -9.64 33.08
CA SER A 108 17.11 -9.45 31.85
C SER A 108 16.48 -8.42 30.92
N VAL A 109 17.30 -7.76 30.08
CA VAL A 109 16.86 -6.82 29.01
C VAL A 109 15.79 -7.43 28.13
N GLY A 110 15.98 -8.68 27.70
CA GLY A 110 15.01 -9.37 26.84
C GLY A 110 13.65 -9.56 27.52
N ARG A 111 13.61 -9.77 28.85
CA ARG A 111 12.36 -9.90 29.60
C ARG A 111 11.63 -8.55 29.73
N ILE A 112 12.36 -7.45 29.89
CA ILE A 112 11.78 -6.10 29.92
C ILE A 112 11.23 -5.72 28.52
N ALA A 113 11.94 -6.08 27.47
CA ALA A 113 11.53 -5.80 26.10
C ALA A 113 10.38 -6.70 25.59
N ALA A 114 10.18 -7.88 26.18
CA ALA A 114 9.18 -8.87 25.69
C ALA A 114 7.75 -8.31 25.51
N PRO A 115 7.16 -7.58 26.45
CA PRO A 115 5.82 -7.00 26.27
C PRO A 115 5.77 -5.95 25.14
N ALA A 116 6.86 -5.20 24.94
CA ALA A 116 6.96 -4.27 23.80
C ALA A 116 7.01 -5.01 22.47
N VAL A 117 7.77 -6.10 22.37
CA VAL A 117 7.85 -6.94 21.18
C VAL A 117 6.49 -7.58 20.87
N ALA A 118 5.78 -8.06 21.90
CA ALA A 118 4.43 -8.58 21.75
C ALA A 118 3.45 -7.50 21.23
N LEU A 119 3.55 -6.27 21.77
CA LEU A 119 2.77 -5.12 21.28
C LEU A 119 3.15 -4.77 19.84
N GLY A 120 4.43 -4.73 19.50
CA GLY A 120 4.92 -4.49 18.12
C GLY A 120 4.39 -5.51 17.13
N LEU A 121 4.35 -6.79 17.52
CA LEU A 121 3.74 -7.83 16.71
C LEU A 121 2.24 -7.63 16.53
N ALA A 122 1.52 -7.33 17.61
CA ALA A 122 0.08 -7.04 17.56
C ALA A 122 -0.22 -5.83 16.65
N VAL A 123 0.55 -4.74 16.78
CA VAL A 123 0.44 -3.55 15.92
C VAL A 123 0.76 -3.89 14.47
N SER A 124 1.74 -4.76 14.20
CA SER A 124 2.06 -5.23 12.84
C SER A 124 0.91 -6.00 12.22
N LEU A 125 0.27 -6.90 12.96
CA LEU A 125 -0.87 -7.69 12.47
C LEU A 125 -2.11 -6.83 12.23
N ILE A 126 -2.44 -5.94 13.16
CA ILE A 126 -3.53 -4.97 13.00
C ILE A 126 -3.24 -4.04 11.84
N GLY A 127 -2.01 -3.54 11.75
CA GLY A 127 -1.55 -2.68 10.67
C GLY A 127 -1.66 -3.34 9.30
N TYR A 128 -1.36 -4.64 9.20
CA TYR A 128 -1.55 -5.41 7.98
C TYR A 128 -3.03 -5.48 7.57
N GLU A 129 -3.93 -5.83 8.47
CA GLU A 129 -5.37 -5.89 8.19
C GLU A 129 -5.94 -4.52 7.78
N VAL A 130 -5.54 -3.45 8.48
CA VAL A 130 -5.94 -2.08 8.14
C VAL A 130 -5.40 -1.68 6.78
N ASN A 131 -4.12 -1.94 6.49
CA ASN A 131 -3.49 -1.61 5.22
C ASN A 131 -4.08 -2.40 4.04
N ASP A 132 -4.34 -3.71 4.24
CA ASP A 132 -4.84 -4.56 3.16
C ASP A 132 -6.32 -4.34 2.86
N ARG A 133 -7.18 -4.24 3.87
CA ARG A 133 -8.63 -4.14 3.67
C ARG A 133 -9.13 -2.72 3.68
N VAL A 134 -8.83 -1.97 4.76
CA VAL A 134 -9.43 -0.65 4.98
C VAL A 134 -8.78 0.40 4.08
N ALA A 135 -7.46 0.43 4.02
CA ALA A 135 -6.74 1.38 3.17
C ALA A 135 -6.96 1.10 1.67
N SER A 136 -6.99 -0.18 1.24
CA SER A 136 -7.28 -0.52 -0.16
C SER A 136 -8.69 -0.09 -0.57
N TYR A 137 -9.69 -0.31 0.28
CA TYR A 137 -11.06 0.17 0.02
C TYR A 137 -11.12 1.70 -0.04
N ALA A 138 -10.44 2.38 0.88
CA ALA A 138 -10.35 3.84 0.89
C ALA A 138 -9.67 4.37 -0.39
N ASN A 139 -8.57 3.75 -0.83
CA ASN A 139 -7.87 4.11 -2.07
C ASN A 139 -8.74 3.90 -3.31
N GLN A 140 -9.59 2.87 -3.35
CA GLN A 140 -10.58 2.70 -4.44
C GLN A 140 -11.54 3.90 -4.50
N ARG A 141 -12.07 4.34 -3.34
CA ARG A 141 -12.95 5.50 -3.26
C ARG A 141 -12.24 6.80 -3.67
N LEU A 142 -11.00 6.98 -3.21
CA LEU A 142 -10.15 8.11 -3.59
C LEU A 142 -9.90 8.17 -5.10
N ALA A 143 -9.56 7.03 -5.70
CA ALA A 143 -9.34 6.94 -7.14
C ALA A 143 -10.62 7.31 -7.93
N GLY A 144 -11.81 6.90 -7.47
CA GLY A 144 -13.09 7.29 -8.06
C GLY A 144 -13.34 8.79 -7.98
N ILE A 145 -13.19 9.39 -6.79
CA ILE A 145 -13.38 10.83 -6.58
C ILE A 145 -12.40 11.66 -7.42
N THR A 146 -11.11 11.29 -7.39
CA THR A 146 -10.06 12.00 -8.13
C THR A 146 -10.29 11.98 -9.64
N ARG A 147 -10.78 10.87 -10.18
CA ARG A 147 -11.15 10.75 -11.60
C ARG A 147 -12.35 11.62 -11.94
N GLY A 148 -13.42 11.58 -11.11
CA GLY A 148 -14.57 12.44 -11.28
C GLY A 148 -14.19 13.92 -11.27
N ILE A 149 -13.28 14.35 -10.40
CA ILE A 149 -12.75 15.72 -10.39
C ILE A 149 -12.00 16.03 -11.70
N LYS A 150 -11.11 15.13 -12.14
CA LYS A 150 -10.32 15.33 -13.38
C LYS A 150 -11.20 15.37 -14.64
N ALA A 151 -12.26 14.58 -14.67
CA ALA A 151 -13.21 14.57 -15.77
C ALA A 151 -14.20 15.75 -15.75
N GLY A 152 -14.16 16.63 -14.74
CA GLY A 152 -15.12 17.73 -14.56
C GLY A 152 -16.54 17.26 -14.23
N LEU A 153 -16.70 16.00 -13.83
CA LEU A 153 -17.99 15.33 -13.67
C LEU A 153 -18.55 15.42 -12.24
N GLY A 154 -17.95 16.20 -11.32
CA GLY A 154 -18.41 16.15 -9.93
C GLY A 154 -18.32 14.71 -9.40
N GLU A 155 -19.24 14.24 -8.60
CA GLU A 155 -19.25 12.90 -8.02
C GLU A 155 -19.74 11.78 -8.95
N ALA A 156 -19.20 11.59 -10.13
CA ALA A 156 -19.50 10.38 -10.90
C ALA A 156 -18.86 9.18 -10.19
N GLY A 157 -19.57 8.61 -9.25
CA GLY A 157 -19.18 7.45 -8.44
C GLY A 157 -19.22 6.13 -9.19
N GLY A 158 -18.64 6.08 -10.36
CA GLY A 158 -18.47 4.83 -11.12
C GLY A 158 -17.15 4.14 -10.78
N THR A 159 -17.15 2.84 -10.82
CA THR A 159 -15.96 1.97 -10.89
C THR A 159 -15.24 2.08 -12.24
N ASP A 160 -15.55 3.11 -13.01
CA ASP A 160 -15.18 3.32 -14.40
C ASP A 160 -13.76 3.85 -14.49
N GLN A 161 -12.78 2.98 -14.33
CA GLN A 161 -11.39 3.29 -14.71
C GLN A 161 -11.29 3.15 -16.23
N PRO A 162 -10.67 4.13 -16.92
CA PRO A 162 -10.27 3.89 -18.30
C PRO A 162 -9.44 2.61 -18.35
N VAL A 163 -9.76 1.75 -19.29
CA VAL A 163 -9.09 0.46 -19.44
C VAL A 163 -8.38 0.46 -20.80
N ASP A 164 -7.06 0.30 -20.75
CA ASP A 164 -6.23 0.17 -21.94
C ASP A 164 -5.61 -1.21 -22.01
N PHE A 165 -5.83 -1.94 -23.10
CA PHE A 165 -5.12 -3.18 -23.28
C PHE A 165 -4.86 -3.48 -24.78
N PRO A 166 -3.63 -3.92 -25.11
CA PRO A 166 -3.34 -4.45 -26.42
C PRO A 166 -3.83 -5.91 -26.54
N VAL A 167 -4.38 -6.24 -27.68
CA VAL A 167 -4.67 -7.60 -28.11
C VAL A 167 -3.62 -8.00 -29.13
N ARG A 168 -2.93 -9.10 -28.87
CA ARG A 168 -1.90 -9.61 -29.76
C ARG A 168 -2.26 -11.00 -30.25
N SER A 169 -1.95 -11.26 -31.54
CA SER A 169 -1.99 -12.58 -32.16
C SER A 169 -0.62 -12.85 -32.77
N ASP A 170 -0.05 -14.00 -32.45
CA ASP A 170 1.28 -14.42 -32.93
C ASP A 170 2.40 -13.40 -32.68
N GLY A 171 2.36 -12.74 -31.48
CA GLY A 171 3.33 -11.74 -31.09
C GLY A 171 3.16 -10.36 -31.74
N ARG A 172 2.21 -10.20 -32.67
CA ARG A 172 1.91 -8.92 -33.33
C ARG A 172 0.70 -8.24 -32.71
N MET A 173 0.73 -6.91 -32.64
CA MET A 173 -0.42 -6.14 -32.18
C MET A 173 -1.56 -6.24 -33.18
N GLN A 174 -2.71 -6.77 -32.76
CA GLN A 174 -3.90 -6.90 -33.57
C GLN A 174 -4.91 -5.80 -33.26
N TYR A 175 -5.17 -5.56 -31.98
CA TYR A 175 -6.03 -4.47 -31.53
C TYR A 175 -5.40 -3.73 -30.35
N LEU A 176 -5.64 -2.43 -30.27
CA LEU A 176 -5.47 -1.63 -29.06
C LEU A 176 -6.87 -1.19 -28.62
N VAL A 177 -7.28 -1.62 -27.46
CA VAL A 177 -8.58 -1.29 -26.88
C VAL A 177 -8.38 -0.22 -25.82
N HIS A 178 -9.14 0.87 -25.94
CA HIS A 178 -9.24 1.93 -24.96
C HIS A 178 -10.73 2.11 -24.60
N ALA A 179 -11.07 2.01 -23.34
CA ALA A 179 -12.43 2.20 -22.84
C ALA A 179 -12.42 3.32 -21.80
N ASP A 180 -12.78 4.55 -22.19
CA ASP A 180 -12.79 5.72 -21.32
C ASP A 180 -13.74 5.56 -20.14
N GLY A 181 -14.89 4.96 -20.33
CA GLY A 181 -15.89 4.67 -19.32
C GLY A 181 -15.62 3.39 -18.51
N GLY A 182 -14.46 2.72 -18.75
CA GLY A 182 -14.05 1.53 -18.03
C GLY A 182 -14.90 0.29 -18.30
N VAL A 183 -14.80 -0.71 -17.41
CA VAL A 183 -15.53 -1.97 -17.49
C VAL A 183 -16.54 -2.07 -16.35
N ASP A 184 -17.82 -2.15 -16.70
CA ASP A 184 -18.89 -2.43 -15.76
C ASP A 184 -19.16 -3.94 -15.67
N ILE A 185 -18.80 -4.53 -14.52
CA ILE A 185 -18.97 -5.97 -14.29
C ILE A 185 -20.44 -6.36 -14.17
N ARG A 186 -21.31 -5.46 -13.65
CA ARG A 186 -22.74 -5.73 -13.48
C ARG A 186 -23.45 -5.78 -14.83
N ASP A 187 -23.17 -4.80 -15.66
CA ASP A 187 -23.72 -4.69 -17.01
C ASP A 187 -22.95 -5.54 -18.03
N ARG A 188 -21.84 -6.15 -17.61
CA ARG A 188 -20.94 -6.95 -18.47
C ARG A 188 -20.55 -6.19 -19.74
N ALA A 189 -20.19 -4.92 -19.61
CA ALA A 189 -19.93 -4.04 -20.73
C ALA A 189 -18.77 -3.08 -20.44
N MET A 190 -18.07 -2.69 -21.50
CA MET A 190 -17.18 -1.52 -21.51
C MET A 190 -17.97 -0.32 -22.07
N ARG A 191 -17.63 0.90 -21.61
CA ARG A 191 -18.27 2.14 -22.05
C ARG A 191 -17.24 3.04 -22.74
N ASP A 192 -17.75 3.81 -23.71
CA ASP A 192 -16.94 4.77 -24.49
C ASP A 192 -15.68 4.14 -25.04
N VAL A 193 -15.86 3.14 -25.91
CA VAL A 193 -14.80 2.24 -26.37
C VAL A 193 -14.24 2.69 -27.70
N THR A 194 -12.93 2.86 -27.73
CA THR A 194 -12.14 3.06 -28.95
C THR A 194 -11.26 1.84 -29.18
N ILE A 195 -11.38 1.20 -30.34
CA ILE A 195 -10.56 0.04 -30.70
C ILE A 195 -9.83 0.33 -32.01
N VAL A 196 -8.50 0.33 -31.93
CA VAL A 196 -7.64 0.47 -33.12
C VAL A 196 -7.21 -0.93 -33.59
N HIS A 197 -7.57 -1.30 -34.81
CA HIS A 197 -7.12 -2.52 -35.46
C HIS A 197 -5.85 -2.23 -36.26
N TYR A 198 -4.84 -3.04 -36.10
CA TYR A 198 -3.56 -2.95 -36.80
C TYR A 198 -3.45 -3.99 -37.92
N ASP A 199 -2.87 -3.61 -39.07
CA ASP A 199 -2.57 -4.51 -40.16
C ASP A 199 -1.37 -5.43 -39.86
N ALA A 200 -1.06 -6.35 -40.78
CA ALA A 200 0.07 -7.26 -40.64
C ALA A 200 1.45 -6.55 -40.58
N GLN A 201 1.51 -5.28 -40.99
CA GLN A 201 2.68 -4.42 -40.99
C GLN A 201 2.76 -3.56 -39.71
N GLY A 202 1.78 -3.68 -38.81
CA GLY A 202 1.72 -2.91 -37.56
C GLY A 202 1.25 -1.47 -37.72
N ARG A 203 0.56 -1.14 -38.83
CA ARG A 203 -0.02 0.18 -39.08
C ARG A 203 -1.51 0.18 -38.73
N PRO A 204 -2.06 1.29 -38.19
CA PRO A 204 -3.49 1.39 -37.96
C PRO A 204 -4.28 1.22 -39.28
N ALA A 205 -5.13 0.21 -39.32
CA ALA A 205 -5.95 -0.09 -40.53
C ALA A 205 -7.39 0.42 -40.34
N GLN A 206 -7.97 0.18 -39.16
CA GLN A 206 -9.34 0.58 -38.84
C GLN A 206 -9.43 1.03 -37.38
N THR A 207 -10.30 2.00 -37.11
CA THR A 207 -10.63 2.41 -35.77
C THR A 207 -12.14 2.29 -35.56
N TYR A 208 -12.53 1.63 -34.49
CA TYR A 208 -13.92 1.45 -34.07
C TYR A 208 -14.20 2.38 -32.85
N TYR A 209 -15.25 3.18 -32.94
CA TYR A 209 -15.78 3.94 -31.83
C TYR A 209 -17.16 3.40 -31.50
N ALA A 210 -17.40 3.04 -30.25
CA ALA A 210 -18.69 2.57 -29.79
C ALA A 210 -18.99 3.09 -28.38
N ALA A 211 -20.19 3.58 -28.14
CA ALA A 211 -20.60 3.99 -26.83
C ALA A 211 -20.62 2.83 -25.82
N ARG A 212 -20.80 1.60 -26.33
CA ARG A 212 -20.86 0.41 -25.48
C ARG A 212 -20.34 -0.82 -26.21
N ALA A 213 -19.50 -1.60 -25.52
CA ALA A 213 -19.08 -2.94 -25.93
C ALA A 213 -19.57 -3.96 -24.88
N VAL A 214 -20.50 -4.85 -25.28
CA VAL A 214 -21.11 -5.84 -24.37
C VAL A 214 -20.39 -7.16 -24.50
N TYR A 215 -19.96 -7.72 -23.37
CA TYR A 215 -19.35 -9.04 -23.31
C TYR A 215 -20.38 -10.14 -23.56
N GLN A 216 -20.08 -11.05 -24.45
CA GLN A 216 -20.96 -12.20 -24.74
C GLN A 216 -20.46 -13.48 -24.09
N SER A 217 -19.34 -14.01 -24.55
CA SER A 217 -18.76 -15.26 -24.03
C SER A 217 -17.32 -15.41 -24.52
N GLY A 218 -16.50 -16.15 -23.76
CA GLY A 218 -15.09 -16.35 -24.11
C GLY A 218 -14.32 -15.03 -24.15
N ASN A 219 -13.88 -14.63 -25.32
CA ASN A 219 -13.18 -13.35 -25.55
C ASN A 219 -14.01 -12.40 -26.45
N ASN A 220 -15.26 -12.75 -26.75
CA ASN A 220 -16.08 -12.04 -27.70
C ASN A 220 -16.83 -10.87 -27.07
N TRP A 221 -16.72 -9.72 -27.72
CA TRP A 221 -17.37 -8.47 -27.34
C TRP A 221 -18.18 -7.95 -28.52
N THR A 222 -19.42 -7.54 -28.25
CA THR A 222 -20.30 -6.91 -29.24
C THR A 222 -20.30 -5.42 -29.06
N LEU A 223 -19.83 -4.69 -30.04
CA LEU A 223 -19.90 -3.23 -30.10
C LEU A 223 -21.29 -2.80 -30.55
N ALA A 224 -21.96 -1.99 -29.78
CA ALA A 224 -23.24 -1.40 -30.13
C ALA A 224 -23.03 -0.12 -30.94
N ASP A 225 -23.67 -0.01 -32.09
CA ASP A 225 -23.61 1.15 -33.00
C ASP A 225 -22.17 1.63 -33.28
N ALA A 226 -21.30 0.68 -33.62
CA ALA A 226 -19.90 0.95 -33.87
C ALA A 226 -19.70 1.82 -35.11
N GLN A 227 -19.09 2.96 -34.97
CA GLN A 227 -18.58 3.80 -36.04
C GLN A 227 -17.22 3.30 -36.49
N VAL A 228 -17.07 2.92 -37.74
CA VAL A 228 -15.85 2.36 -38.31
C VAL A 228 -15.16 3.39 -39.20
N TYR A 229 -13.96 3.76 -38.79
CA TYR A 229 -13.10 4.66 -39.58
C TYR A 229 -11.97 3.90 -40.19
N THR A 230 -11.67 4.22 -41.46
CA THR A 230 -10.55 3.66 -42.21
C THR A 230 -9.71 4.78 -42.82
N GLY A 231 -8.46 4.47 -43.19
CA GLY A 231 -7.55 5.44 -43.78
C GLY A 231 -6.69 6.15 -42.76
N TRP A 232 -5.42 5.85 -42.72
CA TRP A 232 -4.43 6.52 -41.91
C TRP A 232 -3.40 7.22 -42.82
N PRO A 233 -2.97 8.49 -42.56
CA PRO A 233 -3.21 9.32 -41.33
C PRO A 233 -4.51 10.15 -41.36
N ALA A 234 -5.30 10.13 -42.39
CA ALA A 234 -6.56 10.87 -42.49
C ALA A 234 -7.77 9.91 -42.47
N PRO A 235 -8.24 9.51 -41.27
CA PRO A 235 -9.34 8.56 -41.12
C PRO A 235 -10.66 9.18 -41.61
N PHE A 236 -11.46 8.43 -42.36
CA PHE A 236 -12.81 8.81 -42.75
C PHE A 236 -13.83 7.73 -42.35
N LEU A 237 -15.04 8.16 -41.98
CA LEU A 237 -16.11 7.25 -41.59
C LEU A 237 -16.51 6.38 -42.79
N THR A 238 -16.32 5.06 -42.66
CA THR A 238 -16.62 4.10 -43.71
C THR A 238 -17.96 3.44 -43.49
N LYS A 239 -18.32 3.13 -42.26
CA LYS A 239 -19.50 2.33 -41.93
C LYS A 239 -19.96 2.55 -40.51
N VAL A 240 -21.26 2.40 -40.25
CA VAL A 240 -21.86 2.23 -38.94
C VAL A 240 -22.41 0.81 -38.83
N ASP A 241 -21.83 0.02 -37.92
CA ASP A 241 -22.24 -1.36 -37.65
C ASP A 241 -23.08 -1.42 -36.37
N ARG A 242 -24.35 -1.81 -36.46
CA ARG A 242 -25.27 -1.86 -35.30
C ARG A 242 -24.86 -2.89 -34.26
N ALA A 243 -24.22 -3.99 -34.69
CA ALA A 243 -23.74 -5.02 -33.76
C ALA A 243 -22.47 -5.69 -34.37
N LYS A 244 -21.29 -5.14 -34.04
CA LYS A 244 -20.00 -5.71 -34.48
C LYS A 244 -19.44 -6.60 -33.37
N VAL A 245 -19.26 -7.89 -33.68
CA VAL A 245 -18.60 -8.83 -32.77
C VAL A 245 -17.10 -8.83 -33.04
N LEU A 246 -16.30 -8.63 -32.00
CA LEU A 246 -14.85 -8.69 -32.05
C LEU A 246 -14.33 -9.64 -30.96
N ASP A 247 -13.37 -10.48 -31.34
CA ASP A 247 -12.55 -11.21 -30.35
C ASP A 247 -11.43 -10.30 -29.86
N LEU A 248 -11.59 -9.82 -28.64
CA LEU A 248 -10.61 -8.93 -28.02
C LEU A 248 -9.57 -9.69 -27.19
N GLY A 249 -9.50 -11.04 -27.32
CA GLY A 249 -8.51 -11.85 -26.64
C GLY A 249 -8.58 -11.83 -25.11
N LYS A 250 -9.62 -11.19 -24.52
CA LYS A 250 -9.75 -11.01 -23.08
C LYS A 250 -11.17 -11.21 -22.57
N SER A 251 -11.27 -11.99 -21.49
CA SER A 251 -12.51 -12.10 -20.74
C SER A 251 -12.84 -10.79 -19.99
N LEU A 252 -14.12 -10.62 -19.63
CA LEU A 252 -14.59 -9.48 -18.84
C LEU A 252 -13.75 -9.28 -17.57
N GLU A 253 -13.36 -10.38 -16.94
CA GLU A 253 -12.58 -10.37 -15.71
C GLU A 253 -11.16 -9.82 -15.95
N SER A 254 -10.46 -10.32 -16.96
CA SER A 254 -9.13 -9.85 -17.32
C SER A 254 -9.12 -8.36 -17.67
N ALA A 255 -10.10 -7.92 -18.47
CA ALA A 255 -10.22 -6.51 -18.85
C ALA A 255 -10.42 -5.57 -17.64
N SER A 256 -11.18 -6.03 -16.64
CA SER A 256 -11.47 -5.21 -15.44
C SER A 256 -10.34 -5.13 -14.42
N PHE A 257 -9.42 -6.10 -14.44
CA PHE A 257 -8.34 -6.19 -13.41
C PHE A 257 -6.99 -5.64 -13.89
N LEU A 258 -6.70 -5.69 -15.20
CA LEU A 258 -5.35 -5.43 -15.71
C LEU A 258 -4.84 -4.00 -15.50
N ASP A 259 -5.73 -3.02 -15.54
CA ASP A 259 -5.36 -1.60 -15.43
C ASP A 259 -5.78 -0.95 -14.10
N ARG A 260 -6.23 -1.74 -13.12
CA ARG A 260 -6.48 -1.20 -11.80
C ARG A 260 -5.17 -0.79 -11.13
N ASP A 261 -5.19 0.39 -10.52
CA ASP A 261 -4.06 0.87 -9.72
C ASP A 261 -3.75 -0.14 -8.59
N PRO A 262 -2.53 -0.69 -8.53
CA PRO A 262 -2.13 -1.64 -7.51
C PRO A 262 -2.38 -1.16 -6.06
N GLU A 263 -2.36 0.15 -5.80
CA GLU A 263 -2.63 0.72 -4.48
C GLU A 263 -4.09 0.52 -4.03
N THR A 264 -5.00 0.34 -4.99
CA THR A 264 -6.42 0.14 -4.72
C THR A 264 -6.80 -1.32 -4.46
N LEU A 265 -5.89 -2.25 -4.74
CA LEU A 265 -6.17 -3.68 -4.69
C LEU A 265 -5.80 -4.29 -3.33
N THR A 266 -6.58 -5.29 -2.89
CA THR A 266 -6.19 -6.12 -1.74
C THR A 266 -5.04 -7.05 -2.13
N PHE A 267 -4.38 -7.67 -1.15
CA PHE A 267 -3.31 -8.64 -1.39
C PHE A 267 -3.76 -9.78 -2.32
N ARG A 268 -5.00 -10.26 -2.15
CA ARG A 268 -5.56 -11.33 -2.99
C ARG A 268 -5.77 -10.86 -4.42
N ASP A 269 -6.34 -9.67 -4.60
CA ASP A 269 -6.61 -9.09 -5.92
C ASP A 269 -5.31 -8.76 -6.64
N LEU A 270 -4.30 -8.25 -5.91
CA LEU A 270 -2.97 -8.01 -6.47
C LEU A 270 -2.30 -9.30 -6.98
N ARG A 271 -2.39 -10.39 -6.19
CA ARG A 271 -1.88 -11.68 -6.65
C ARG A 271 -2.58 -12.15 -7.93
N ARG A 272 -3.89 -11.94 -8.02
CA ARG A 272 -4.68 -12.27 -9.21
C ARG A 272 -4.28 -11.40 -10.40
N GLN A 273 -4.12 -10.10 -10.20
CA GLN A 273 -3.62 -9.18 -11.23
C GLN A 273 -2.23 -9.61 -11.75
N ILE A 274 -1.30 -9.93 -10.85
CA ILE A 274 0.04 -10.41 -11.21
C ILE A 274 -0.04 -11.73 -12.01
N ALA A 275 -0.91 -12.67 -11.63
CA ALA A 275 -1.08 -13.93 -12.36
C ALA A 275 -1.59 -13.69 -13.79
N LEU A 276 -2.55 -12.77 -13.97
CA LEU A 276 -3.06 -12.38 -15.29
C LEU A 276 -1.97 -11.67 -16.12
N LEU A 277 -1.21 -10.75 -15.51
CA LEU A 277 -0.12 -10.04 -16.19
C LEU A 277 1.02 -10.97 -16.64
N ARG A 278 1.34 -12.00 -15.87
CA ARG A 278 2.37 -12.99 -16.21
C ARG A 278 1.94 -13.94 -17.34
N GLY A 279 0.65 -14.18 -17.50
CA GLY A 279 0.10 -15.02 -18.56
C GLY A 279 0.09 -14.35 -19.95
N GLU A 280 0.41 -13.05 -20.03
CA GLU A 280 0.46 -12.33 -21.29
C GLU A 280 1.87 -12.28 -21.86
N PRO A 281 2.04 -12.56 -23.17
CA PRO A 281 3.34 -12.43 -23.84
C PRO A 281 3.83 -10.97 -23.76
N ASP A 282 5.13 -10.82 -23.61
CA ASP A 282 5.90 -9.61 -23.37
C ASP A 282 5.47 -8.41 -24.24
N SER A 283 4.89 -7.40 -23.64
CA SER A 283 4.29 -6.28 -24.34
C SER A 283 4.37 -4.94 -23.60
N GLY A 284 5.56 -4.56 -23.14
CA GLY A 284 5.74 -3.26 -22.48
C GLY A 284 5.09 -3.13 -21.09
N ARG A 285 4.37 -4.17 -20.62
CA ARG A 285 3.74 -4.26 -19.30
C ARG A 285 4.68 -4.74 -18.20
N SER A 286 5.94 -4.95 -18.49
CA SER A 286 6.94 -5.33 -17.50
C SER A 286 7.02 -4.32 -16.32
N LEU A 287 6.82 -3.04 -16.59
CA LEU A 287 6.74 -2.00 -15.55
C LEU A 287 5.49 -2.15 -14.68
N VAL A 288 4.32 -2.41 -15.27
CA VAL A 288 3.06 -2.61 -14.54
C VAL A 288 3.14 -3.85 -13.65
N LEU A 289 3.67 -4.95 -14.19
CA LEU A 289 3.90 -6.19 -13.45
C LEU A 289 4.84 -5.96 -12.25
N ARG A 290 5.98 -5.30 -12.48
CA ARG A 290 6.95 -5.01 -11.41
C ARG A 290 6.38 -4.07 -10.35
N ASN A 291 5.62 -3.05 -10.77
CA ASN A 291 4.94 -2.17 -9.83
C ASN A 291 3.94 -2.95 -8.96
N ALA A 292 3.13 -3.83 -9.55
CA ALA A 292 2.21 -4.69 -8.82
C ALA A 292 2.94 -5.63 -7.85
N GLU A 293 4.08 -6.21 -8.25
CA GLU A 293 4.90 -7.06 -7.38
C GLU A 293 5.53 -6.30 -6.21
N VAL A 294 6.07 -5.10 -6.46
CA VAL A 294 6.62 -4.23 -5.38
C VAL A 294 5.52 -3.87 -4.40
N MET A 295 4.33 -3.50 -4.88
CA MET A 295 3.18 -3.19 -4.03
C MET A 295 2.69 -4.41 -3.24
N LEU A 296 2.67 -5.60 -3.85
CA LEU A 296 2.27 -6.84 -3.19
C LEU A 296 3.13 -7.10 -1.95
N TRP A 297 4.45 -7.07 -2.11
CA TRP A 297 5.38 -7.32 -1.01
C TRP A 297 5.44 -6.17 -0.02
N GLY A 298 5.26 -4.94 -0.49
CA GLY A 298 5.14 -3.75 0.36
C GLY A 298 3.96 -3.80 1.32
N LYS A 299 2.82 -4.39 0.91
CA LYS A 299 1.64 -4.57 1.78
C LYS A 299 1.93 -5.39 3.03
N ILE A 300 2.89 -6.31 2.97
CA ILE A 300 3.34 -7.09 4.12
C ILE A 300 4.50 -6.38 4.83
N ALA A 301 5.53 -5.99 4.09
CA ALA A 301 6.77 -5.49 4.67
C ALA A 301 6.57 -4.21 5.50
N LEU A 302 5.73 -3.27 5.04
CA LEU A 302 5.48 -2.00 5.73
C LEU A 302 4.81 -2.18 7.11
N PRO A 303 3.69 -2.90 7.28
CA PRO A 303 3.13 -3.12 8.60
C PRO A 303 4.08 -3.85 9.56
N PHE A 304 4.83 -4.84 9.05
CA PHE A 304 5.80 -5.59 9.87
C PHE A 304 7.00 -4.77 10.31
N SER A 305 7.22 -3.59 9.72
CA SER A 305 8.24 -2.65 10.23
C SER A 305 7.94 -2.17 11.66
N ALA A 306 6.69 -2.24 12.16
CA ALA A 306 6.37 -1.89 13.55
C ALA A 306 7.08 -2.84 14.54
N LEU A 307 7.12 -4.15 14.24
CA LEU A 307 7.88 -5.13 15.02
C LEU A 307 9.38 -4.84 14.95
N ILE A 308 9.90 -4.57 13.76
CA ILE A 308 11.32 -4.26 13.55
C ILE A 308 11.73 -2.99 14.30
N PHE A 309 10.92 -1.95 14.22
CA PHE A 309 11.14 -0.70 14.95
C PHE A 309 11.11 -0.90 16.47
N THR A 310 10.28 -1.83 16.95
CA THR A 310 10.28 -2.21 18.35
C THR A 310 11.61 -2.87 18.76
N LEU A 311 12.09 -3.81 17.95
CA LEU A 311 13.36 -4.51 18.19
C LEU A 311 14.57 -3.58 18.18
N VAL A 312 14.56 -2.55 17.32
CA VAL A 312 15.61 -1.53 17.27
C VAL A 312 15.44 -0.52 18.40
N GLY A 313 14.23 -0.07 18.64
CA GLY A 313 13.93 0.98 19.63
C GLY A 313 14.10 0.53 21.08
N ALA A 314 13.77 -0.74 21.40
CA ALA A 314 13.85 -1.24 22.76
C ALA A 314 15.26 -1.13 23.38
N PRO A 315 16.32 -1.66 22.77
CA PRO A 315 17.66 -1.52 23.35
C PRO A 315 18.17 -0.08 23.36
N LEU A 316 17.71 0.76 22.44
CA LEU A 316 18.08 2.17 22.40
C LEU A 316 17.39 2.98 23.50
N GLY A 317 16.11 2.68 23.79
CA GLY A 317 15.35 3.33 24.86
C GLY A 317 15.75 2.87 26.27
N LEU A 318 16.15 1.59 26.42
CA LEU A 318 16.54 1.00 27.70
C LEU A 318 17.94 1.43 28.18
N ARG A 319 18.74 2.07 27.32
CA ARG A 319 20.08 2.54 27.75
C ARG A 319 19.94 3.63 28.81
N PRO A 320 20.65 3.51 29.96
CA PRO A 320 20.68 4.56 30.96
C PRO A 320 21.36 5.80 30.37
N GLN A 321 20.55 6.74 29.94
CA GLN A 321 21.05 8.02 29.43
C GLN A 321 20.55 9.15 30.31
N ARG A 322 21.46 9.98 30.79
CA ARG A 322 21.15 11.27 31.41
C ARG A 322 20.77 12.34 30.36
N THR A 323 20.31 11.90 29.18
CA THR A 323 20.06 12.76 28.00
C THR A 323 18.60 13.22 27.98
N SER A 324 18.40 14.42 27.42
CA SER A 324 17.11 15.08 27.27
C SER A 324 16.06 14.20 26.56
N ARG A 325 14.78 14.36 26.90
CA ARG A 325 13.64 13.73 26.23
C ARG A 325 13.63 13.97 24.72
N TYR A 326 14.28 15.04 24.26
CA TYR A 326 14.39 15.37 22.83
C TYR A 326 15.25 14.39 22.01
N THR A 327 16.19 13.69 22.65
CA THR A 327 17.02 12.69 21.94
C THR A 327 16.22 11.51 21.45
N GLY A 328 15.20 11.06 22.17
CA GLY A 328 14.29 9.99 21.72
C GLY A 328 13.51 10.39 20.45
N TRP A 329 13.02 11.63 20.42
CA TRP A 329 12.33 12.16 19.24
C TRP A 329 13.25 12.25 18.01
N LEU A 330 14.43 12.85 18.19
CA LEU A 330 15.40 12.99 17.11
C LEU A 330 15.81 11.62 16.55
N LEU A 331 16.06 10.67 17.43
CA LEU A 331 16.45 9.33 17.04
C LEU A 331 15.31 8.60 16.30
N ALA A 332 14.04 8.76 16.76
CA ALA A 332 12.88 8.22 16.07
C ALA A 332 12.78 8.77 14.63
N ILE A 333 12.86 10.09 14.48
CA ILE A 333 12.78 10.74 13.17
C ILE A 333 13.90 10.24 12.25
N LEU A 334 15.14 10.14 12.75
CA LEU A 334 16.29 9.70 11.97
C LEU A 334 16.12 8.24 11.50
N ILE A 335 15.72 7.34 12.38
CA ILE A 335 15.50 5.92 12.04
C ILE A 335 14.35 5.76 11.05
N ILE A 336 13.22 6.46 11.27
CA ILE A 336 12.08 6.45 10.37
C ILE A 336 12.51 6.95 8.99
N PHE A 337 13.18 8.11 8.93
CA PHE A 337 13.65 8.69 7.68
C PHE A 337 14.58 7.72 6.92
N ALA A 338 15.60 7.18 7.60
CA ALA A 338 16.52 6.22 7.00
C ALA A 338 15.81 4.99 6.45
N TYR A 339 14.84 4.43 7.21
CA TYR A 339 14.04 3.28 6.77
C TYR A 339 13.22 3.60 5.52
N TYR A 340 12.47 4.71 5.52
CA TYR A 340 11.60 5.05 4.40
C TYR A 340 12.37 5.46 3.15
N VAL A 341 13.50 6.16 3.30
CA VAL A 341 14.40 6.44 2.17
C VAL A 341 14.90 5.15 1.56
N LEU A 342 15.37 4.21 2.38
CA LEU A 342 15.84 2.91 1.91
C LEU A 342 14.72 2.12 1.23
N PHE A 343 13.54 2.06 1.84
CA PHE A 343 12.38 1.35 1.30
C PHE A 343 11.92 1.91 -0.06
N THR A 344 11.79 3.25 -0.17
CA THR A 344 11.36 3.90 -1.41
C THR A 344 12.41 3.80 -2.52
N THR A 345 13.68 3.93 -2.18
CA THR A 345 14.79 3.82 -3.15
C THR A 345 14.88 2.40 -3.71
N LEU A 346 14.89 1.38 -2.83
CA LEU A 346 14.92 -0.02 -3.26
C LEU A 346 13.67 -0.39 -4.07
N GLY A 347 12.49 0.11 -3.67
CA GLY A 347 11.26 -0.05 -4.43
C GLY A 347 11.36 0.55 -5.83
N SER A 348 11.96 1.72 -5.98
CA SER A 348 12.16 2.36 -7.29
C SER A 348 13.14 1.57 -8.16
N VAL A 349 14.25 1.07 -7.60
CA VAL A 349 15.21 0.21 -8.30
C VAL A 349 14.58 -1.13 -8.72
N ALA A 350 13.67 -1.68 -7.91
CA ALA A 350 12.94 -2.89 -8.27
C ALA A 350 11.94 -2.65 -9.42
N ARG A 351 11.25 -1.51 -9.44
CA ARG A 351 10.38 -1.12 -10.56
C ARG A 351 11.13 -0.98 -11.87
N SER A 352 12.36 -0.45 -11.85
CA SER A 352 13.20 -0.37 -13.05
C SER A 352 13.77 -1.71 -13.51
N GLY A 353 13.60 -2.78 -12.72
CA GLY A 353 13.98 -4.15 -13.09
C GLY A 353 15.38 -4.56 -12.70
N HIS A 354 16.13 -3.71 -12.03
CA HIS A 354 17.50 -4.00 -11.59
C HIS A 354 17.57 -4.77 -10.26
N PHE A 355 16.44 -4.95 -9.59
CA PHE A 355 16.39 -5.62 -8.29
C PHE A 355 15.10 -6.44 -8.12
N SER A 356 15.17 -7.50 -7.29
CA SER A 356 13.99 -8.33 -7.00
C SER A 356 12.96 -7.56 -6.18
N PRO A 357 11.66 -7.52 -6.55
CA PRO A 357 10.61 -6.86 -5.79
C PRO A 357 10.47 -7.36 -4.35
N LEU A 358 10.64 -8.67 -4.13
CA LEU A 358 10.61 -9.27 -2.80
C LEU A 358 11.77 -8.78 -1.94
N LEU A 359 12.99 -8.82 -2.46
CA LEU A 359 14.15 -8.33 -1.72
C LEU A 359 14.06 -6.82 -1.46
N ALA A 360 13.58 -6.04 -2.42
CA ALA A 360 13.40 -4.61 -2.24
C ALA A 360 12.46 -4.27 -1.08
N ALA A 361 11.38 -5.03 -0.91
CA ALA A 361 10.41 -4.81 0.15
C ALA A 361 10.95 -5.24 1.54
N PHE A 362 11.66 -6.38 1.61
CA PHE A 362 12.06 -6.94 2.90
C PHE A 362 13.47 -6.55 3.37
N LEU A 363 14.37 -6.10 2.49
CA LEU A 363 15.74 -5.74 2.85
C LEU A 363 15.82 -4.68 3.95
N PRO A 364 15.00 -3.59 3.97
CA PRO A 364 14.98 -2.65 5.08
C PRO A 364 14.62 -3.32 6.42
N ASN A 365 13.66 -4.25 6.40
CA ASN A 365 13.27 -5.03 7.58
C ASN A 365 14.39 -5.98 8.03
N LEU A 366 15.10 -6.63 7.13
CA LEU A 366 16.22 -7.50 7.45
C LEU A 366 17.39 -6.74 8.06
N ILE A 367 17.71 -5.56 7.51
CA ILE A 367 18.74 -4.66 8.07
C ILE A 367 18.32 -4.21 9.48
N GLY A 368 17.06 -3.79 9.65
CA GLY A 368 16.52 -3.41 10.94
C GLY A 368 16.53 -4.56 11.95
N LEU A 369 16.16 -5.78 11.52
CA LEU A 369 16.21 -6.98 12.35
C LEU A 369 17.64 -7.29 12.81
N ALA A 370 18.61 -7.27 11.90
CA ALA A 370 20.02 -7.51 12.23
C ALA A 370 20.55 -6.43 13.20
N ALA A 371 20.24 -5.16 12.94
CA ALA A 371 20.64 -4.06 13.82
C ALA A 371 19.97 -4.18 15.22
N GLY A 372 18.66 -4.43 15.27
CA GLY A 372 17.91 -4.59 16.51
C GLY A 372 18.41 -5.77 17.34
N SER A 373 18.61 -6.94 16.70
CA SER A 373 19.14 -8.13 17.35
C SER A 373 20.56 -7.92 17.88
N GLY A 374 21.43 -7.28 17.10
CA GLY A 374 22.79 -6.94 17.54
C GLY A 374 22.81 -5.95 18.71
N LEU A 375 21.93 -4.94 18.68
CA LEU A 375 21.79 -4.00 19.79
C LEU A 375 21.24 -4.68 21.06
N MET A 376 20.26 -5.59 20.92
CA MET A 376 19.73 -6.38 22.04
C MET A 376 20.79 -7.29 22.65
N TRP A 377 21.58 -7.97 21.82
CA TRP A 377 22.66 -8.81 22.27
C TRP A 377 23.72 -8.01 23.05
N LYS A 378 24.12 -6.85 22.50
CA LYS A 378 25.07 -5.94 23.18
C LYS A 378 24.51 -5.36 24.49
N ALA A 379 23.21 -5.18 24.62
CA ALA A 379 22.58 -4.67 25.83
C ALA A 379 22.40 -5.78 26.90
N ALA A 380 22.47 -7.05 26.51
CA ALA A 380 22.36 -8.20 27.39
C ALA A 380 23.70 -8.63 28.00
N HIS A 381 24.85 -8.18 27.40
CA HIS A 381 26.22 -8.47 27.82
C HIS A 381 26.95 -7.18 28.21
#